data_a2327152c213b2301a9ba7c7b907e73b
#
_entry.id   a2327152c213b2301a9ba7c7b907e73b
#
_cell.length_a   1.000
_cell.length_b   1.000
_cell.length_c   1.000
_cell.angle_alpha   90.00
_cell.angle_beta   90.00
_cell.angle_gamma   90.00
#
_symmetry.space_group_name_H-M   'P 1'
#
loop_
_entity.id
_entity.type
_entity.pdbx_description
1 polymer ?
#
loop_
_entity_poly.entity_id
_entity_poly.type
_entity_poly.pdbx_seq_one_letter_code
_entity_poly.pdbx_strand_id
1 'polypeptide(L)'
;MVLLDFSMTPLGKGESVSTYVARCMEVVAASGLDYRLHAMGTTLEGELDQVLDVVRRCFEALETDCNRISCSIKIDYRKGPAGRLDSKVQKIQNLAGQLLKTDAPS
;
A
#
# COMPACT_ATOMS: atom_id res chain seq x y z
N MET A 1 3.76 3.96 -15.06
CA MET A 1 3.64 3.81 -13.59
C MET A 1 2.59 2.79 -13.23
N VAL A 2 2.72 2.19 -12.08
CA VAL A 2 1.75 1.22 -11.57
C VAL A 2 1.18 1.69 -10.25
N LEU A 3 -0.04 1.24 -9.95
CA LEU A 3 -0.56 1.18 -8.59
C LEU A 3 -0.30 -0.22 -8.06
N LEU A 4 0.23 -0.31 -6.85
CA LEU A 4 0.44 -1.59 -6.18
C LEU A 4 -0.23 -1.54 -4.83
N ASP A 5 -1.18 -2.43 -4.60
CA ASP A 5 -1.82 -2.61 -3.31
C ASP A 5 -1.25 -3.84 -2.63
N PHE A 6 -0.84 -3.71 -1.37
CA PHE A 6 -0.32 -4.86 -0.66
C PHE A 6 -0.78 -4.89 0.78
N SER A 7 -0.84 -6.11 1.30
CA SER A 7 -1.08 -6.39 2.69
C SER A 7 -0.08 -7.44 3.14
N MET A 8 0.67 -7.15 4.19
CA MET A 8 1.72 -8.04 4.70
C MET A 8 1.49 -8.28 6.19
N THR A 9 1.30 -9.55 6.55
CA THR A 9 0.92 -9.92 7.90
C THR A 9 1.81 -11.05 8.40
N PRO A 10 2.48 -10.87 9.56
CA PRO A 10 3.16 -11.98 10.21
C PRO A 10 2.14 -12.95 10.80
N LEU A 11 2.38 -14.23 10.67
CA LEU A 11 1.53 -15.28 11.22
C LEU A 11 2.20 -15.89 12.45
N GLY A 12 1.40 -16.27 13.45
CA GLY A 12 1.91 -16.86 14.67
C GLY A 12 2.41 -15.85 15.69
N LYS A 13 2.07 -14.58 15.54
CA LYS A 13 2.50 -13.50 16.46
C LYS A 13 1.37 -12.99 17.35
N GLY A 14 0.30 -13.79 17.53
CA GLY A 14 -0.84 -13.41 18.35
C GLY A 14 -1.86 -12.58 17.60
N GLU A 15 -2.77 -11.94 18.33
CA GLU A 15 -3.91 -11.24 17.74
C GLU A 15 -3.55 -9.85 17.20
N SER A 16 -2.60 -9.17 17.85
CA SER A 16 -2.21 -7.82 17.45
C SER A 16 -0.99 -7.85 16.54
N VAL A 17 -1.15 -7.34 15.33
CA VAL A 17 -0.07 -7.24 14.35
C VAL A 17 0.31 -5.78 14.05
N SER A 18 -0.30 -4.83 14.76
CA SER A 18 -0.12 -3.39 14.47
C SER A 18 1.32 -2.91 14.59
N THR A 19 2.10 -3.47 15.52
CA THR A 19 3.52 -3.13 15.64
C THR A 19 4.30 -3.50 14.38
N TYR A 20 3.98 -4.65 13.78
CA TYR A 20 4.63 -5.09 12.55
C TYR A 20 4.19 -4.26 11.35
N VAL A 21 2.90 -3.93 11.28
CA VAL A 21 2.39 -3.03 10.24
C VAL A 21 3.06 -1.67 10.34
N ALA A 22 3.20 -1.12 11.54
CA ALA A 22 3.88 0.17 11.74
C ALA A 22 5.34 0.11 11.25
N ARG A 23 6.04 -1.00 11.47
CA ARG A 23 7.40 -1.20 10.98
C ARG A 23 7.45 -1.14 9.44
N CYS A 24 6.50 -1.78 8.77
CA CYS A 24 6.38 -1.69 7.31
C CYS A 24 6.08 -0.26 6.86
N MET A 25 5.23 0.46 7.58
CA MET A 25 4.87 1.83 7.22
C MET A 25 6.04 2.80 7.34
N GLU A 26 6.98 2.55 8.25
CA GLU A 26 8.23 3.32 8.31
C GLU A 26 9.02 3.19 7.01
N VAL A 27 9.09 1.97 6.46
CA VAL A 27 9.74 1.71 5.17
C VAL A 27 9.01 2.45 4.04
N VAL A 28 7.69 2.34 4.01
CA VAL A 28 6.85 2.98 2.99
C VAL A 28 7.05 4.50 3.02
N ALA A 29 6.95 5.10 4.20
CA ALA A 29 7.10 6.55 4.35
C ALA A 29 8.49 7.04 3.92
N ALA A 30 9.53 6.27 4.19
CA ALA A 30 10.90 6.62 3.84
C ALA A 30 11.20 6.45 2.35
N SER A 31 10.34 5.75 1.60
CA SER A 31 10.57 5.45 0.18
C SER A 31 10.48 6.67 -0.74
N GLY A 32 9.76 7.69 -0.31
CA GLY A 32 9.49 8.87 -1.14
C GLY A 32 8.40 8.67 -2.19
N LEU A 33 7.82 7.49 -2.29
CA LEU A 33 6.72 7.22 -3.22
C LEU A 33 5.40 7.72 -2.67
N ASP A 34 4.47 8.06 -3.55
CA ASP A 34 3.09 8.32 -3.15
C ASP A 34 2.46 7.06 -2.60
N TYR A 35 1.71 7.19 -1.52
CA TYR A 35 1.03 6.05 -0.92
C TYR A 35 -0.23 6.47 -0.17
N ARG A 36 -1.10 5.48 0.07
CA ARG A 36 -2.26 5.63 0.95
C ARG A 36 -2.37 4.38 1.83
N LEU A 37 -2.42 4.59 3.13
CA LEU A 37 -2.73 3.53 4.09
C LEU A 37 -4.24 3.44 4.24
N HIS A 38 -4.78 2.23 4.21
CA HIS A 38 -6.20 1.97 4.46
C HIS A 38 -6.37 0.77 5.38
N ALA A 39 -7.61 0.49 5.77
CA ALA A 39 -7.88 -0.52 6.79
C ALA A 39 -7.40 -1.94 6.41
N MET A 40 -7.33 -2.24 5.12
CA MET A 40 -7.00 -3.58 4.61
C MET A 40 -5.62 -3.68 3.99
N GLY A 41 -4.86 -2.60 3.94
CA GLY A 41 -3.54 -2.63 3.32
C GLY A 41 -3.01 -1.24 2.98
N THR A 42 -2.09 -1.21 2.03
CA THR A 42 -1.44 0.03 1.59
C THR A 42 -1.35 0.03 0.07
N THR A 43 -1.67 1.16 -0.54
CA THR A 43 -1.53 1.35 -1.98
C THR A 43 -0.37 2.28 -2.26
N LEU A 44 0.53 1.86 -3.14
CA LEU A 44 1.69 2.62 -3.59
C LEU A 44 1.51 3.01 -5.05
N GLU A 45 2.10 4.14 -5.44
CA GLU A 45 2.22 4.51 -6.85
C GLU A 45 3.69 4.77 -7.19
N GLY A 46 4.17 4.21 -8.29
CA GLY A 46 5.53 4.41 -8.77
C GLY A 46 5.84 3.51 -9.97
N GLU A 47 7.09 3.52 -10.36
CA GLU A 47 7.56 2.56 -11.35
C GLU A 47 7.57 1.15 -10.75
N LEU A 48 7.42 0.14 -11.59
CA LEU A 48 7.30 -1.25 -11.14
C LEU A 48 8.44 -1.65 -10.19
N ASP A 49 9.68 -1.35 -10.56
CA ASP A 49 10.83 -1.70 -9.74
C ASP A 49 10.82 -0.99 -8.39
N GLN A 50 10.35 0.26 -8.35
CA GLN A 50 10.28 1.04 -7.13
C GLN A 50 9.24 0.48 -6.15
N VAL A 51 8.04 0.17 -6.63
CA VAL A 51 6.98 -0.34 -5.76
C VAL A 51 7.30 -1.75 -5.26
N LEU A 52 7.88 -2.59 -6.11
CA LEU A 52 8.32 -3.93 -5.71
C LEU A 52 9.47 -3.86 -4.69
N ASP A 53 10.38 -2.90 -4.85
CA ASP A 53 11.48 -2.70 -3.90
C ASP A 53 10.96 -2.32 -2.50
N VAL A 54 9.94 -1.48 -2.44
CA VAL A 54 9.31 -1.12 -1.15
C VAL A 54 8.71 -2.35 -0.47
N VAL A 55 7.99 -3.18 -1.22
CA VAL A 55 7.42 -4.42 -0.67
C VAL A 55 8.53 -5.35 -0.17
N ARG A 56 9.62 -5.49 -0.94
CA ARG A 56 10.77 -6.30 -0.55
C ARG A 56 11.38 -5.81 0.75
N ARG A 57 11.55 -4.50 0.90
CA ARG A 57 12.10 -3.91 2.12
C ARG A 57 11.18 -4.10 3.33
N CYS A 58 9.87 -4.03 3.13
CA CYS A 58 8.91 -4.35 4.18
C CYS A 58 9.07 -5.82 4.63
N PHE A 59 9.19 -6.73 3.67
CA PHE A 59 9.42 -8.14 3.96
C PHE A 59 10.72 -8.33 4.76
N GLU A 60 11.80 -7.72 4.32
CA GLU A 60 13.10 -7.81 5.01
C GLU A 60 13.01 -7.27 6.44
N ALA A 61 12.24 -6.21 6.66
CA ALA A 61 12.06 -5.65 7.99
C ALA A 61 11.33 -6.60 8.94
N LEU A 62 10.47 -7.47 8.42
CA LEU A 62 9.72 -8.44 9.22
C LEU A 62 10.43 -9.80 9.35
N GLU A 63 11.17 -10.23 8.34
CA GLU A 63 11.73 -11.58 8.36
C GLU A 63 12.77 -11.78 9.44
N THR A 64 13.34 -10.71 9.99
CA THR A 64 14.34 -10.80 11.06
C THR A 64 13.80 -11.47 12.31
N ASP A 65 12.51 -11.31 12.60
CA ASP A 65 11.88 -11.83 13.81
C ASP A 65 10.51 -12.51 13.57
N CYS A 66 10.17 -12.75 12.29
CA CYS A 66 8.92 -13.43 11.93
C CYS A 66 9.24 -14.70 11.17
N ASN A 67 8.73 -15.83 11.65
CA ASN A 67 8.96 -17.13 11.02
C ASN A 67 8.03 -17.38 9.83
N ARG A 68 6.89 -16.70 9.79
CA ARG A 68 5.92 -16.87 8.71
C ARG A 68 5.27 -15.53 8.40
N ILE A 69 5.29 -15.16 7.12
CA ILE A 69 4.72 -13.90 6.64
C ILE A 69 3.81 -14.23 5.47
N SER A 70 2.59 -13.70 5.50
CA SER A 70 1.67 -13.77 4.38
C SER A 70 1.59 -12.39 3.72
N CYS A 71 1.77 -12.34 2.41
CA CYS A 71 1.72 -11.09 1.67
C CYS A 71 0.83 -11.25 0.45
N SER A 72 -0.14 -10.36 0.32
CA SER A 72 -0.99 -10.28 -0.87
C SER A 72 -0.63 -9.01 -1.62
N ILE A 73 -0.44 -9.12 -2.92
CA ILE A 73 -0.07 -8.02 -3.79
C ILE A 73 -1.01 -7.99 -5.00
N LYS A 74 -1.51 -6.81 -5.30
CA LYS A 74 -2.27 -6.56 -6.52
C LYS A 74 -1.64 -5.38 -7.24
N ILE A 75 -1.34 -5.57 -8.52
CA ILE A 75 -0.73 -4.54 -9.36
C ILE A 75 -1.71 -4.16 -10.46
N ASP A 76 -1.90 -2.85 -10.64
CA ASP A 76 -2.67 -2.30 -11.74
C ASP A 76 -1.75 -1.39 -12.56
N TYR A 77 -1.47 -1.78 -13.78
CA TYR A 77 -0.68 -1.00 -14.72
C TYR A 77 -1.57 -0.26 -15.71
N ARG A 78 -1.29 1.02 -15.90
CA ARG A 78 -1.92 1.80 -16.95
C ARG A 78 -0.89 2.73 -17.57
N LYS A 79 -0.75 2.67 -18.87
CA LYS A 79 0.08 3.62 -19.61
C LYS A 79 -0.55 5.01 -19.52
N GLY A 80 0.26 6.01 -19.19
CA GLY A 80 -0.24 7.37 -19.06
C GLY A 80 0.28 8.08 -17.81
N PRO A 81 -0.34 9.20 -17.43
CA PRO A 81 0.16 10.06 -16.36
C PRO A 81 0.03 9.41 -14.98
N ALA A 82 0.88 9.88 -14.04
CA ALA A 82 0.83 9.53 -12.64
C ALA A 82 -0.37 10.20 -11.93
N GLY A 83 -0.46 10.01 -10.61
CA GLY A 83 -1.49 10.65 -9.79
C GLY A 83 -2.79 9.86 -9.69
N ARG A 84 -2.74 8.56 -9.94
CA ARG A 84 -3.93 7.70 -9.97
C ARG A 84 -4.47 7.34 -8.59
N LEU A 85 -3.67 7.50 -7.55
CA LEU A 85 -4.14 7.25 -6.17
C LEU A 85 -5.40 8.06 -5.85
N ASP A 86 -5.40 9.33 -6.25
CA ASP A 86 -6.53 10.22 -5.97
C ASP A 86 -7.46 10.35 -7.17
N SER A 87 -6.95 10.31 -8.41
CA SER A 87 -7.75 10.51 -9.60
C SER A 87 -8.79 9.40 -9.81
N LYS A 88 -8.46 8.15 -9.49
CA LYS A 88 -9.43 7.05 -9.58
C LYS A 88 -10.58 7.24 -8.59
N VAL A 89 -10.25 7.63 -7.36
CA VAL A 89 -11.24 7.92 -6.32
C VAL A 89 -12.10 9.11 -6.71
N GLN A 90 -11.48 10.19 -7.19
CA GLN A 90 -12.20 11.40 -7.61
C GLN A 90 -13.16 11.12 -8.76
N LYS A 91 -12.74 10.29 -9.72
CA LYS A 91 -13.61 9.90 -10.83
C LYS A 91 -14.87 9.19 -10.35
N ILE A 92 -14.73 8.28 -9.39
CA ILE A 92 -15.86 7.55 -8.82
C ILE A 92 -16.78 8.51 -8.07
N GLN A 93 -16.25 9.44 -7.29
CA GLN A 93 -17.04 10.44 -6.58
C GLN A 93 -17.83 11.31 -7.56
N ASN A 94 -17.21 11.72 -8.65
CA ASN A 94 -17.87 12.52 -9.69
C ASN A 94 -19.02 11.75 -10.33
N LEU A 95 -18.81 10.46 -10.63
CA LEU A 95 -19.86 9.60 -11.22
C LEU A 95 -20.99 9.33 -10.24
N ALA A 96 -20.68 9.18 -8.96
CA ALA A 96 -21.69 8.97 -7.92
C ALA A 96 -22.51 10.23 -7.62
N GLY A 97 -21.99 11.40 -7.98
CA GLY A 97 -22.66 12.67 -7.75
C GLY A 97 -22.71 13.08 -6.29
N GLN A 98 -21.87 12.50 -5.46
CA GLN A 98 -21.82 12.80 -4.03
C GLN A 98 -20.42 12.52 -3.47
N LEU A 99 -20.10 13.16 -2.35
CA LEU A 99 -18.85 12.91 -1.65
C LEU A 99 -18.95 11.57 -0.91
N LEU A 100 -18.09 10.64 -1.30
CA LEU A 100 -17.99 9.32 -0.68
C LEU A 100 -16.93 9.32 0.41
N LYS A 101 -17.05 8.40 1.37
CA LYS A 101 -16.01 8.22 2.38
C LYS A 101 -14.81 7.53 1.76
N THR A 102 -13.65 8.17 1.84
CA THR A 102 -12.42 7.64 1.26
C THR A 102 -11.25 7.88 2.21
N ASP A 103 -10.11 7.24 1.94
CA ASP A 103 -8.87 7.47 2.68
C ASP A 103 -8.09 8.64 2.09
N ALA A 104 -8.51 9.18 0.95
CA ALA A 104 -7.87 10.34 0.34
C ALA A 104 -8.14 11.61 1.14
N PRO A 105 -7.20 12.57 1.19
CA PRO A 105 -7.46 13.86 1.82
C PRO A 105 -8.61 14.56 1.11
N SER A 106 -9.50 15.14 1.88
CA SER A 106 -10.62 15.91 1.35
C SER A 106 -10.17 17.30 0.91
#